data_2fa6075317ca396f49158dd176a22dd7
#
_entry.id   2fa6075317ca396f49158dd176a22dd7
#
_cell.length_a   1.000
_cell.length_b   1.000
_cell.length_c   1.000
_cell.angle_alpha   90.00
_cell.angle_beta   90.00
_cell.angle_gamma   90.00
#
_symmetry.space_group_name_H-M   'P 1'
#
loop_
_entity.id
_entity.type
_entity.pdbx_description
1 polymer ?
#
loop_
_entity_poly.entity_id
_entity_poly.type
_entity_poly.pdbx_seq_one_letter_code
_entity_poly.pdbx_strand_id
1 'polypeptide(L)'
;IRDSPGGEVRDEVLRAGGIVIATGGFTADVGRRLLYDDRLTVDVPTTANPQGLYFDGATGDGLDLGAMVGGHTVGMSNIILLPYAGGRLLDYVGGDIYVNSSGERFMNEAMPIYDISEAILAQPGRTCWVITDSRSRKGGTLGLKLADGTVRRSNTIEEMARAMDVPVNPLRRTISEYNEDAAKGLDRRFGKRIFTQAIDSPPYYWGREAVYVHMTLGGLAVSSEARLLDRRGMPIPGFWAAGETTGGIFGRCLLYTS
;
A
#
# COMPACT_ATOMS: atom_id res chain seq x y z
N ILE A 1 -2.93 -22.62 -24.76
CA ILE A 1 -2.23 -23.34 -23.70
C ILE A 1 -0.80 -23.60 -24.15
N ARG A 2 0.17 -23.40 -23.27
CA ARG A 2 1.58 -23.77 -23.51
C ARG A 2 1.91 -24.96 -22.64
N ASP A 3 2.29 -26.05 -23.24
CA ASP A 3 2.61 -27.30 -22.53
C ASP A 3 4.01 -27.28 -21.86
N SER A 4 4.88 -26.34 -22.24
CA SER A 4 6.21 -26.15 -21.67
C SER A 4 6.77 -24.75 -22.00
N PRO A 5 7.76 -24.24 -21.25
CA PRO A 5 8.46 -23.00 -21.62
C PRO A 5 9.06 -23.12 -23.01
N GLY A 6 8.63 -22.25 -23.93
CA GLY A 6 9.07 -22.28 -25.35
C GLY A 6 8.24 -23.17 -26.28
N GLY A 7 7.23 -23.90 -25.78
CA GLY A 7 6.31 -24.68 -26.58
C GLY A 7 5.38 -23.83 -27.46
N GLU A 8 4.83 -24.43 -28.51
CA GLU A 8 3.83 -23.77 -29.36
C GLU A 8 2.57 -23.41 -28.55
N VAL A 9 2.03 -22.21 -28.81
CA VAL A 9 0.73 -21.81 -28.27
C VAL A 9 -0.35 -22.52 -29.08
N ARG A 10 -1.21 -23.28 -28.41
CA ARG A 10 -2.35 -23.96 -29.03
C ARG A 10 -3.64 -23.38 -28.48
N ASP A 11 -4.60 -23.18 -29.40
CA ASP A 11 -5.96 -22.85 -29.01
C ASP A 11 -6.72 -24.14 -28.69
N GLU A 12 -7.31 -24.18 -27.51
CA GLU A 12 -8.11 -25.30 -27.05
C GLU A 12 -9.50 -24.82 -26.68
N VAL A 13 -10.53 -25.49 -27.14
CA VAL A 13 -11.93 -25.19 -26.81
C VAL A 13 -12.39 -26.16 -25.74
N LEU A 14 -12.65 -25.62 -24.55
CA LEU A 14 -13.22 -26.36 -23.43
C LEU A 14 -14.73 -26.11 -23.34
N ARG A 15 -15.52 -27.19 -23.23
CA ARG A 15 -16.96 -27.11 -22.93
C ARG A 15 -17.17 -27.37 -21.45
N ALA A 16 -17.80 -26.40 -20.75
CA ALA A 16 -18.05 -26.48 -19.33
C ALA A 16 -19.52 -26.13 -19.03
N GLY A 17 -20.04 -26.67 -17.94
CA GLY A 17 -21.38 -26.33 -17.42
C GLY A 17 -21.43 -24.97 -16.74
N GLY A 18 -20.27 -24.38 -16.41
CA GLY A 18 -20.14 -23.06 -15.80
C GLY A 18 -18.69 -22.61 -15.79
N ILE A 19 -18.49 -21.29 -15.65
CA ILE A 19 -17.19 -20.63 -15.60
C ILE A 19 -17.12 -19.79 -14.33
N VAL A 20 -16.04 -19.94 -13.57
CA VAL A 20 -15.72 -19.08 -12.42
C VAL A 20 -14.52 -18.19 -12.79
N ILE A 21 -14.73 -16.88 -12.76
CA ILE A 21 -13.67 -15.88 -12.97
C ILE A 21 -13.05 -15.56 -11.60
N ALA A 22 -11.80 -15.97 -11.38
CA ALA A 22 -11.08 -15.78 -10.12
C ALA A 22 -9.60 -15.41 -10.37
N THR A 23 -9.38 -14.47 -11.30
CA THR A 23 -8.07 -14.14 -11.87
C THR A 23 -7.30 -13.06 -11.11
N GLY A 24 -7.80 -12.63 -9.94
CA GLY A 24 -7.20 -11.53 -9.18
C GLY A 24 -7.68 -10.16 -9.65
N GLY A 25 -7.07 -9.12 -9.10
CA GLY A 25 -7.41 -7.73 -9.38
C GLY A 25 -6.69 -7.13 -10.59
N PHE A 26 -6.54 -5.80 -10.57
CA PHE A 26 -5.92 -5.04 -11.68
C PHE A 26 -4.79 -4.11 -11.20
N THR A 27 -4.10 -4.45 -10.11
CA THR A 27 -3.01 -3.61 -9.57
C THR A 27 -1.86 -3.40 -10.55
N ALA A 28 -1.59 -4.36 -11.44
CA ALA A 28 -0.54 -4.27 -12.45
C ALA A 28 -0.96 -3.54 -13.74
N ASP A 29 -2.26 -3.34 -13.97
CA ASP A 29 -2.76 -2.58 -15.11
C ASP A 29 -2.66 -1.07 -14.82
N VAL A 30 -1.51 -0.48 -15.17
CA VAL A 30 -1.24 0.94 -14.95
C VAL A 30 -2.28 1.82 -15.65
N GLY A 31 -2.66 1.50 -16.89
CA GLY A 31 -3.66 2.26 -17.64
C GLY A 31 -5.00 2.28 -16.93
N ARG A 32 -5.45 1.12 -16.47
CA ARG A 32 -6.72 0.99 -15.74
C ARG A 32 -6.69 1.71 -14.40
N ARG A 33 -5.60 1.60 -13.62
CA ARG A 33 -5.46 2.32 -12.36
C ARG A 33 -5.62 3.84 -12.53
N LEU A 34 -5.00 4.41 -13.55
CA LEU A 34 -5.03 5.84 -13.83
C LEU A 34 -6.41 6.34 -14.28
N LEU A 35 -7.26 5.47 -14.82
CA LEU A 35 -8.64 5.82 -15.17
C LEU A 35 -9.53 6.00 -13.95
N TYR A 36 -9.22 5.33 -12.84
CA TYR A 36 -10.09 5.26 -11.68
C TYR A 36 -9.53 5.96 -10.44
N ASP A 37 -8.25 6.33 -10.43
CA ASP A 37 -7.61 6.97 -9.28
C ASP A 37 -6.62 8.05 -9.74
N ASP A 38 -7.02 9.29 -9.64
CA ASP A 38 -6.25 10.49 -10.01
C ASP A 38 -5.06 10.77 -9.07
N ARG A 39 -5.01 10.10 -7.92
CA ARG A 39 -3.86 10.16 -7.00
C ARG A 39 -2.66 9.41 -7.55
N LEU A 40 -2.86 8.48 -8.48
CA LEU A 40 -1.81 7.62 -9.03
C LEU A 40 -1.07 8.28 -10.20
N THR A 41 0.16 7.85 -10.39
CA THR A 41 1.01 8.17 -11.53
C THR A 41 1.59 6.87 -12.10
N VAL A 42 2.16 6.92 -13.29
CA VAL A 42 2.67 5.74 -14.00
C VAL A 42 3.77 5.00 -13.24
N ASP A 43 4.49 5.71 -12.40
CA ASP A 43 5.65 5.24 -11.65
C ASP A 43 5.31 4.67 -10.26
N VAL A 44 4.04 4.74 -9.81
CA VAL A 44 3.65 4.15 -8.53
C VAL A 44 3.70 2.62 -8.63
N PRO A 45 4.59 1.96 -7.86
CA PRO A 45 4.75 0.51 -7.92
C PRO A 45 3.63 -0.23 -7.19
N THR A 46 3.62 -1.56 -7.32
CA THR A 46 2.74 -2.43 -6.53
C THR A 46 3.51 -3.06 -5.37
N THR A 47 2.81 -3.44 -4.32
CA THR A 47 3.41 -4.19 -3.21
C THR A 47 3.81 -5.60 -3.61
N ALA A 48 3.21 -6.16 -4.66
CA ALA A 48 3.57 -7.47 -5.22
C ALA A 48 4.87 -7.41 -6.03
N ASN A 49 5.16 -6.27 -6.66
CA ASN A 49 6.35 -6.05 -7.48
C ASN A 49 6.99 -4.68 -7.20
N PRO A 50 7.50 -4.45 -5.98
CA PRO A 50 7.92 -3.14 -5.51
C PRO A 50 9.12 -2.56 -6.29
N GLN A 51 9.89 -3.41 -6.94
CA GLN A 51 11.09 -3.02 -7.70
C GLN A 51 10.91 -3.15 -9.21
N GLY A 52 9.73 -3.59 -9.68
CA GLY A 52 9.48 -3.81 -11.10
C GLY A 52 10.25 -5.00 -11.71
N LEU A 53 10.81 -5.89 -10.89
CA LEU A 53 11.69 -6.97 -11.32
C LEU A 53 10.95 -8.26 -11.69
N TYR A 54 9.71 -8.40 -11.26
CA TYR A 54 8.93 -9.61 -11.41
C TYR A 54 7.69 -9.37 -12.27
N PHE A 55 7.16 -10.44 -12.83
CA PHE A 55 5.85 -10.38 -13.46
C PHE A 55 4.78 -10.25 -12.38
N ASP A 56 3.95 -9.23 -12.51
CA ASP A 56 2.78 -9.04 -11.67
C ASP A 56 1.54 -9.49 -12.46
N GLY A 57 0.90 -10.55 -11.99
CA GLY A 57 -0.22 -11.19 -12.68
C GLY A 57 -1.58 -10.51 -12.47
N ALA A 58 -1.66 -9.46 -11.65
CA ALA A 58 -2.90 -8.72 -11.41
C ALA A 58 -3.19 -7.73 -12.55
N THR A 59 -3.38 -8.25 -13.75
CA THR A 59 -3.51 -7.50 -15.02
C THR A 59 -4.95 -7.11 -15.37
N GLY A 60 -5.93 -7.57 -14.57
CA GLY A 60 -7.35 -7.25 -14.80
C GLY A 60 -8.02 -8.05 -15.91
N ASP A 61 -7.40 -9.10 -16.43
CA ASP A 61 -7.94 -9.94 -17.53
C ASP A 61 -9.34 -10.48 -17.22
N GLY A 62 -9.62 -10.83 -15.94
CA GLY A 62 -10.94 -11.29 -15.53
C GLY A 62 -12.04 -10.24 -15.68
N LEU A 63 -11.70 -8.96 -15.56
CA LEU A 63 -12.64 -7.86 -15.79
C LEU A 63 -13.03 -7.80 -17.29
N ASP A 64 -12.07 -7.98 -18.17
CA ASP A 64 -12.28 -8.00 -19.61
C ASP A 64 -13.10 -9.23 -20.03
N LEU A 65 -12.76 -10.42 -19.50
CA LEU A 65 -13.54 -11.64 -19.70
C LEU A 65 -14.99 -11.48 -19.23
N GLY A 66 -15.19 -10.88 -18.05
CA GLY A 66 -16.53 -10.58 -17.54
C GLY A 66 -17.30 -9.62 -18.44
N ALA A 67 -16.65 -8.59 -18.94
CA ALA A 67 -17.26 -7.62 -19.85
C ALA A 67 -17.67 -8.25 -21.18
N MET A 68 -16.88 -9.17 -21.74
CA MET A 68 -17.18 -9.90 -22.99
C MET A 68 -18.50 -10.67 -22.91
N VAL A 69 -18.92 -11.12 -21.76
CA VAL A 69 -20.18 -11.86 -21.54
C VAL A 69 -21.31 -10.97 -21.01
N GLY A 70 -21.10 -9.65 -20.98
CA GLY A 70 -22.13 -8.69 -20.55
C GLY A 70 -22.12 -8.36 -19.05
N GLY A 71 -21.12 -8.83 -18.32
CA GLY A 71 -20.89 -8.45 -16.93
C GLY A 71 -20.50 -6.97 -16.80
N HIS A 72 -20.76 -6.40 -15.63
CA HIS A 72 -20.33 -5.03 -15.34
C HIS A 72 -19.47 -4.95 -14.08
N THR A 73 -18.78 -3.84 -13.92
CA THR A 73 -17.89 -3.59 -12.79
C THR A 73 -18.47 -2.54 -11.85
N VAL A 74 -18.14 -2.65 -10.58
CA VAL A 74 -18.54 -1.72 -9.51
C VAL A 74 -17.34 -1.37 -8.64
N GLY A 75 -17.35 -0.18 -8.03
CA GLY A 75 -16.35 0.24 -7.05
C GLY A 75 -14.93 0.38 -7.59
N MET A 76 -14.72 0.58 -8.89
CA MET A 76 -13.41 0.56 -9.54
C MET A 76 -12.41 1.58 -8.97
N SER A 77 -12.89 2.68 -8.38
CA SER A 77 -12.05 3.67 -7.69
C SER A 77 -11.57 3.24 -6.30
N ASN A 78 -12.01 2.10 -5.79
CA ASN A 78 -11.56 1.56 -4.52
C ASN A 78 -10.20 0.84 -4.70
N ILE A 79 -9.15 1.62 -4.85
CA ILE A 79 -7.77 1.13 -4.95
C ILE A 79 -7.09 1.37 -3.60
N ILE A 80 -6.55 0.30 -3.01
CA ILE A 80 -5.88 0.34 -1.72
C ILE A 80 -4.42 0.72 -1.91
N LEU A 81 -4.06 1.81 -1.25
CA LEU A 81 -2.70 2.33 -1.21
C LEU A 81 -2.12 2.12 0.19
N LEU A 82 -0.90 1.63 0.26
CA LEU A 82 -0.19 1.42 1.53
C LEU A 82 1.20 2.08 1.49
N PRO A 83 1.65 2.67 2.61
CA PRO A 83 3.05 3.02 2.78
C PRO A 83 3.86 1.73 2.87
N TYR A 84 4.77 1.49 1.93
CA TYR A 84 5.45 0.21 1.79
C TYR A 84 6.93 0.30 1.46
N ALA A 85 7.44 1.39 0.91
CA ALA A 85 8.81 1.48 0.40
C ALA A 85 9.87 1.19 1.48
N GLY A 86 9.71 1.75 2.68
CA GLY A 86 10.56 1.48 3.84
C GLY A 86 10.25 0.15 4.52
N GLY A 87 9.21 -0.55 4.06
CA GLY A 87 8.81 -1.86 4.53
C GLY A 87 8.42 -1.89 6.00
N ARG A 88 7.76 -0.84 6.49
CA ARG A 88 7.36 -0.65 7.89
C ARG A 88 8.49 -1.02 8.88
N LEU A 89 9.16 -0.04 9.40
CA LEU A 89 10.22 -0.24 10.41
C LEU A 89 9.72 -0.92 11.67
N LEU A 90 8.47 -0.65 12.03
CA LEU A 90 7.83 -1.14 13.25
C LEU A 90 6.63 -2.02 12.94
N ASP A 91 6.40 -3.02 13.80
CA ASP A 91 5.20 -3.85 13.74
C ASP A 91 3.97 -3.13 14.28
N TYR A 92 4.14 -2.06 15.08
CA TYR A 92 3.06 -1.25 15.63
C TYR A 92 3.42 0.22 15.77
N VAL A 93 2.37 0.99 15.94
CA VAL A 93 2.40 2.44 16.11
C VAL A 93 2.93 2.83 17.49
N GLY A 94 3.56 3.98 17.56
CA GLY A 94 3.84 4.65 18.84
C GLY A 94 5.31 4.89 19.14
N GLY A 95 6.22 4.24 18.46
CA GLY A 95 7.66 4.40 18.62
C GLY A 95 8.38 4.95 17.40
N ASP A 96 7.65 5.50 16.44
CA ASP A 96 8.14 6.06 15.20
C ASP A 96 7.55 7.44 14.91
N ILE A 97 8.26 8.19 14.06
CA ILE A 97 7.79 9.44 13.45
C ILE A 97 8.01 9.40 11.95
N TYR A 98 7.15 10.13 11.22
CA TYR A 98 7.27 10.34 9.79
C TYR A 98 7.64 11.79 9.54
N VAL A 99 8.74 12.01 8.82
CA VAL A 99 9.23 13.34 8.49
C VAL A 99 9.34 13.53 6.99
N ASN A 100 9.06 14.73 6.53
CA ASN A 100 9.18 15.12 5.13
C ASN A 100 10.62 15.56 4.78
N SER A 101 10.83 15.99 3.54
CA SER A 101 12.13 16.50 3.05
C SER A 101 12.63 17.74 3.78
N SER A 102 11.77 18.46 4.52
CA SER A 102 12.17 19.56 5.39
C SER A 102 12.59 19.14 6.79
N GLY A 103 12.57 17.84 7.10
CA GLY A 103 12.87 17.31 8.43
C GLY A 103 11.77 17.54 9.45
N GLU A 104 10.55 17.76 9.01
CA GLU A 104 9.39 18.06 9.86
C GLU A 104 8.35 16.93 9.82
N ARG A 105 7.77 16.60 11.01
CA ARG A 105 6.57 15.77 11.10
C ARG A 105 5.40 16.48 10.42
N PHE A 106 4.53 15.72 9.78
CA PHE A 106 3.41 16.26 9.03
C PHE A 106 2.06 15.58 9.32
N MET A 107 2.04 14.59 10.22
CA MET A 107 0.81 13.84 10.52
C MET A 107 0.85 13.19 11.92
N ASN A 108 -0.28 12.63 12.32
CA ASN A 108 -0.40 11.70 13.42
C ASN A 108 -0.12 10.27 12.93
N GLU A 109 0.98 9.69 13.30
CA GLU A 109 1.39 8.35 12.84
C GLU A 109 0.50 7.20 13.39
N ALA A 110 -0.42 7.52 14.31
CA ALA A 110 -1.40 6.59 14.86
C ALA A 110 -2.78 6.64 14.16
N MET A 111 -2.92 7.47 13.12
CA MET A 111 -4.17 7.53 12.34
C MET A 111 -4.34 6.28 11.44
N PRO A 112 -5.54 6.07 10.87
CA PRO A 112 -5.78 4.97 9.94
C PRO A 112 -4.80 4.96 8.76
N ILE A 113 -4.47 3.77 8.27
CA ILE A 113 -3.47 3.56 7.21
C ILE A 113 -3.79 4.35 5.92
N TYR A 114 -5.07 4.54 5.62
CA TYR A 114 -5.52 5.34 4.47
C TYR A 114 -5.16 6.81 4.62
N ASP A 115 -5.37 7.37 5.81
CA ASP A 115 -5.05 8.76 6.10
C ASP A 115 -3.54 8.97 6.11
N ILE A 116 -2.76 7.96 6.55
CA ILE A 116 -1.30 7.97 6.43
C ILE A 116 -0.89 8.02 4.96
N SER A 117 -1.49 7.19 4.10
CA SER A 117 -1.21 7.19 2.66
C SER A 117 -1.53 8.56 2.01
N GLU A 118 -2.68 9.15 2.33
CA GLU A 118 -3.04 10.49 1.84
C GLU A 118 -2.04 11.56 2.32
N ALA A 119 -1.65 11.51 3.59
CA ALA A 119 -0.68 12.44 4.14
C ALA A 119 0.69 12.33 3.46
N ILE A 120 1.15 11.13 3.11
CA ILE A 120 2.38 10.90 2.36
C ILE A 120 2.25 11.41 0.93
N LEU A 121 1.13 11.12 0.25
CA LEU A 121 0.88 11.58 -1.11
C LEU A 121 0.84 13.12 -1.23
N ALA A 122 0.47 13.81 -0.16
CA ALA A 122 0.47 15.27 -0.08
C ALA A 122 1.87 15.87 0.13
N GLN A 123 2.90 15.07 0.47
CA GLN A 123 4.25 15.60 0.68
C GLN A 123 5.00 15.84 -0.65
N PRO A 124 5.97 16.77 -0.67
CA PRO A 124 6.85 16.96 -1.81
C PRO A 124 7.53 15.64 -2.22
N GLY A 125 7.46 15.31 -3.50
CA GLY A 125 7.97 14.05 -4.03
C GLY A 125 7.16 12.82 -3.62
N ARG A 126 6.01 12.99 -2.92
CA ARG A 126 5.10 11.91 -2.51
C ARG A 126 5.79 10.82 -1.68
N THR A 127 6.72 11.24 -0.84
CA THR A 127 7.58 10.37 -0.03
C THR A 127 7.92 11.05 1.29
N CYS A 128 8.37 10.25 2.25
CA CYS A 128 8.83 10.72 3.54
C CYS A 128 9.91 9.80 4.10
N TRP A 129 10.37 10.07 5.30
CA TRP A 129 11.28 9.24 6.06
C TRP A 129 10.59 8.75 7.33
N VAL A 130 10.70 7.47 7.64
CA VAL A 130 10.29 6.89 8.91
C VAL A 130 11.52 6.77 9.81
N ILE A 131 11.40 7.24 11.03
CA ILE A 131 12.50 7.28 12.01
C ILE A 131 12.03 6.64 13.32
N THR A 132 12.90 5.81 13.89
CA THR A 132 12.76 5.26 15.24
C THR A 132 14.13 5.10 15.88
N ASP A 133 14.21 4.60 17.12
CA ASP A 133 15.47 4.37 17.83
C ASP A 133 15.69 2.90 18.21
N SER A 134 16.76 2.63 18.96
CA SER A 134 17.15 1.28 19.36
C SER A 134 16.14 0.59 20.29
N ARG A 135 15.37 1.34 21.06
CA ARG A 135 14.41 0.82 22.05
C ARG A 135 13.13 0.31 21.43
N SER A 136 12.74 0.84 20.27
CA SER A 136 11.51 0.38 19.63
C SER A 136 11.62 -1.08 19.19
N ARG A 137 10.52 -1.80 19.31
CA ARG A 137 10.43 -3.15 18.75
C ARG A 137 10.43 -3.08 17.23
N LYS A 138 11.32 -3.83 16.61
CA LYS A 138 11.45 -3.94 15.16
C LYS A 138 10.84 -5.24 14.68
N GLY A 139 10.35 -5.24 13.44
CA GLY A 139 9.89 -6.44 12.78
C GLY A 139 10.98 -7.48 12.56
N GLY A 140 10.59 -8.74 12.43
CA GLY A 140 11.53 -9.85 12.20
C GLY A 140 12.37 -9.73 10.92
N THR A 141 11.99 -8.83 10.00
CA THR A 141 12.68 -8.58 8.74
C THR A 141 13.74 -7.48 8.80
N LEU A 142 13.99 -6.89 9.98
CA LEU A 142 14.95 -5.78 10.11
C LEU A 142 16.34 -6.14 9.56
N GLY A 143 16.82 -7.35 9.84
CA GLY A 143 18.14 -7.81 9.36
C GLY A 143 18.25 -7.79 7.84
N LEU A 144 17.21 -8.24 7.14
CA LEU A 144 17.14 -8.21 5.68
C LEU A 144 17.10 -6.78 5.14
N LYS A 145 16.28 -5.91 5.74
CA LYS A 145 16.14 -4.51 5.35
C LYS A 145 17.41 -3.69 5.58
N LEU A 146 18.20 -4.05 6.58
CA LEU A 146 19.54 -3.45 6.81
C LEU A 146 20.54 -3.94 5.77
N ALA A 147 20.46 -5.22 5.38
CA ALA A 147 21.38 -5.81 4.41
C ALA A 147 21.14 -5.27 2.98
N ASP A 148 19.90 -5.02 2.60
CA ASP A 148 19.54 -4.48 1.29
C ASP A 148 19.53 -2.93 1.23
N GLY A 149 19.71 -2.26 2.39
CA GLY A 149 19.76 -0.80 2.48
C GLY A 149 18.40 -0.12 2.52
N THR A 150 17.29 -0.84 2.52
CA THR A 150 15.92 -0.30 2.68
C THR A 150 15.79 0.43 4.02
N VAL A 151 16.35 -0.14 5.07
CA VAL A 151 16.53 0.51 6.38
C VAL A 151 18.00 0.76 6.62
N ARG A 152 18.30 1.91 7.17
CA ARG A 152 19.65 2.34 7.56
C ARG A 152 19.71 2.65 9.04
N ARG A 153 20.91 2.77 9.58
CA ARG A 153 21.13 3.19 10.96
C ARG A 153 22.20 4.28 11.06
N SER A 154 22.05 5.14 12.04
CA SER A 154 22.99 6.22 12.35
C SER A 154 23.14 6.37 13.86
N ASN A 155 24.30 6.78 14.35
CA ASN A 155 24.53 6.95 15.78
C ASN A 155 24.14 8.36 16.26
N THR A 156 24.03 9.31 15.36
CA THR A 156 23.64 10.69 15.68
C THR A 156 22.54 11.20 14.73
N ILE A 157 21.80 12.21 15.19
CA ILE A 157 20.79 12.89 14.39
C ILE A 157 21.44 13.59 13.18
N GLU A 158 22.64 14.11 13.36
CA GLU A 158 23.42 14.79 12.32
C GLU A 158 23.82 13.86 11.20
N GLU A 159 24.30 12.64 11.54
CA GLU A 159 24.59 11.60 10.53
C GLU A 159 23.33 11.21 9.77
N MET A 160 22.25 10.98 10.50
CA MET A 160 20.95 10.60 9.93
C MET A 160 20.44 11.69 8.98
N ALA A 161 20.42 12.95 9.42
CA ALA A 161 19.92 14.07 8.62
C ALA A 161 20.71 14.24 7.31
N ARG A 162 22.05 14.15 7.38
CA ARG A 162 22.91 14.22 6.17
C ARG A 162 22.65 13.06 5.21
N ALA A 163 22.48 11.85 5.75
CA ALA A 163 22.23 10.66 4.94
C ALA A 163 20.82 10.63 4.32
N MET A 164 19.87 11.31 4.93
CA MET A 164 18.51 11.53 4.42
C MET A 164 18.39 12.73 3.47
N ASP A 165 19.42 13.55 3.39
CA ASP A 165 19.41 14.84 2.69
C ASP A 165 18.30 15.78 3.21
N VAL A 166 18.20 15.89 4.54
CA VAL A 166 17.24 16.79 5.22
C VAL A 166 18.00 17.79 6.10
N PRO A 167 17.43 18.99 6.37
CA PRO A 167 18.06 19.98 7.23
C PRO A 167 18.21 19.48 8.68
N VAL A 168 19.44 19.54 9.21
CA VAL A 168 19.78 19.01 10.54
C VAL A 168 18.98 19.69 11.67
N ASN A 169 18.91 21.04 11.65
CA ASN A 169 18.26 21.78 12.74
C ASN A 169 16.74 21.55 12.81
N PRO A 170 15.99 21.56 11.69
CA PRO A 170 14.59 21.17 11.69
C PRO A 170 14.39 19.75 12.21
N LEU A 171 15.19 18.77 11.74
CA LEU A 171 15.05 17.38 12.20
C LEU A 171 15.31 17.24 13.70
N ARG A 172 16.36 17.90 14.22
CA ARG A 172 16.65 17.89 15.66
C ARG A 172 15.50 18.48 16.47
N ARG A 173 14.94 19.61 16.03
CA ARG A 173 13.77 20.24 16.66
C ARG A 173 12.57 19.31 16.65
N THR A 174 12.28 18.69 15.50
CA THR A 174 11.18 17.72 15.32
C THR A 174 11.29 16.57 16.33
N ILE A 175 12.46 15.97 16.47
CA ILE A 175 12.68 14.86 17.43
C ILE A 175 12.55 15.36 18.89
N SER A 176 13.06 16.55 19.19
CA SER A 176 12.93 17.14 20.55
C SER A 176 11.47 17.39 20.92
N GLU A 177 10.71 18.03 20.04
CA GLU A 177 9.27 18.31 20.23
C GLU A 177 8.46 17.01 20.40
N TYR A 178 8.74 15.98 19.57
CA TYR A 178 8.13 14.67 19.71
C TYR A 178 8.44 14.04 21.08
N ASN A 179 9.67 14.11 21.53
CA ASN A 179 10.08 13.54 22.82
C ASN A 179 9.41 14.26 24.00
N GLU A 180 9.27 15.58 23.94
CA GLU A 180 8.51 16.35 24.93
C GLU A 180 7.02 15.96 24.96
N ASP A 181 6.42 15.76 23.79
CA ASP A 181 5.03 15.36 23.66
C ASP A 181 4.82 13.91 24.12
N ALA A 182 5.75 13.01 23.81
CA ALA A 182 5.76 11.63 24.29
C ALA A 182 5.81 11.56 25.83
N ALA A 183 6.64 12.41 26.47
CA ALA A 183 6.72 12.50 27.93
C ALA A 183 5.42 12.99 28.57
N LYS A 184 4.63 13.78 27.85
CA LYS A 184 3.32 14.31 28.31
C LYS A 184 2.14 13.41 27.91
N GLY A 185 2.36 12.43 27.03
CA GLY A 185 1.31 11.57 26.49
C GLY A 185 0.34 12.27 25.54
N LEU A 186 0.72 13.43 25.00
CA LEU A 186 -0.13 14.25 24.12
C LEU A 186 0.70 15.03 23.11
N ASP A 187 0.50 14.71 21.83
CA ASP A 187 1.04 15.47 20.71
C ASP A 187 0.24 16.77 20.52
N ARG A 188 0.88 17.91 20.74
CA ARG A 188 0.27 19.25 20.63
C ARG A 188 -0.02 19.64 19.18
N ARG A 189 0.69 19.06 18.22
CA ARG A 189 0.63 19.46 16.80
C ARG A 189 -0.35 18.61 15.99
N PHE A 190 -0.36 17.30 16.20
CA PHE A 190 -1.15 16.36 15.39
C PHE A 190 -2.13 15.51 16.20
N GLY A 191 -2.15 15.67 17.54
CA GLY A 191 -3.09 14.98 18.41
C GLY A 191 -2.82 13.49 18.60
N LYS A 192 -1.60 13.01 18.31
CA LYS A 192 -1.18 11.63 18.60
C LYS A 192 -1.28 11.37 20.10
N ARG A 193 -1.89 10.25 20.46
CA ARG A 193 -2.08 9.82 21.86
C ARG A 193 -1.45 8.47 22.16
N ILE A 194 -0.91 7.81 21.15
CA ILE A 194 -0.24 6.51 21.29
C ILE A 194 1.26 6.74 21.18
N PHE A 195 1.94 6.66 22.32
CA PHE A 195 3.39 6.74 22.43
C PHE A 195 3.88 5.51 23.16
N THR A 196 4.82 4.78 22.57
CA THR A 196 5.49 3.67 23.27
C THR A 196 6.78 4.13 23.91
N GLN A 197 7.42 5.18 23.38
CA GLN A 197 8.70 5.70 23.84
C GLN A 197 9.06 7.04 23.19
N ALA A 198 10.06 7.72 23.74
CA ALA A 198 10.78 8.79 23.06
C ALA A 198 11.76 8.23 22.02
N ILE A 199 12.26 9.07 21.12
CA ILE A 199 13.31 8.75 20.14
C ILE A 199 14.59 9.47 20.58
N ASP A 200 15.35 8.84 21.50
CA ASP A 200 16.54 9.44 22.13
C ASP A 200 17.69 8.44 22.39
N SER A 201 17.52 7.18 21.99
CA SER A 201 18.48 6.10 22.25
C SER A 201 19.10 5.55 20.97
N PRO A 202 20.31 5.98 20.59
CA PRO A 202 20.97 5.47 19.39
C PRO A 202 21.31 3.97 19.50
N PRO A 203 21.51 3.26 18.37
CA PRO A 203 21.42 3.79 17.04
C PRO A 203 19.98 4.12 16.63
N TYR A 204 19.83 5.18 15.84
CA TYR A 204 18.57 5.51 15.17
C TYR A 204 18.43 4.63 13.92
N TYR A 205 17.21 4.16 13.68
CA TYR A 205 16.86 3.42 12.46
C TYR A 205 15.92 4.27 11.62
N TRP A 206 16.16 4.28 10.32
CA TRP A 206 15.41 5.11 9.41
C TRP A 206 15.36 4.50 8.01
N GLY A 207 14.30 4.80 7.28
CA GLY A 207 14.10 4.34 5.91
C GLY A 207 13.17 5.28 5.16
N ARG A 208 13.32 5.32 3.85
CA ARG A 208 12.42 6.06 2.99
C ARG A 208 11.09 5.33 2.89
N GLU A 209 9.99 6.09 2.94
CA GLU A 209 8.64 5.55 2.78
C GLU A 209 7.93 6.24 1.63
N ALA A 210 7.19 5.47 0.85
CA ALA A 210 6.34 5.92 -0.23
C ALA A 210 5.10 5.04 -0.31
N VAL A 211 4.08 5.51 -1.01
CA VAL A 211 2.83 4.79 -1.17
C VAL A 211 2.88 3.88 -2.39
N TYR A 212 2.46 2.63 -2.21
CA TYR A 212 2.38 1.60 -3.24
C TYR A 212 0.94 1.14 -3.41
N VAL A 213 0.57 0.74 -4.61
CA VAL A 213 -0.70 0.05 -4.85
C VAL A 213 -0.64 -1.34 -4.24
N HIS A 214 -1.59 -1.65 -3.35
CA HIS A 214 -1.60 -2.92 -2.64
C HIS A 214 -2.59 -3.91 -3.24
N MET A 215 -3.84 -3.48 -3.43
CA MET A 215 -4.89 -4.30 -4.02
C MET A 215 -6.02 -3.42 -4.56
N THR A 216 -6.91 -4.05 -5.33
CA THR A 216 -8.10 -3.41 -5.88
C THR A 216 -9.35 -4.03 -5.25
N LEU A 217 -10.27 -3.19 -4.77
CA LEU A 217 -11.54 -3.62 -4.18
C LEU A 217 -12.73 -3.40 -5.11
N GLY A 218 -12.46 -2.79 -6.27
CA GLY A 218 -13.36 -2.71 -7.40
C GLY A 218 -13.21 -3.90 -8.32
N GLY A 219 -14.30 -4.29 -8.99
CA GLY A 219 -14.27 -5.44 -9.88
C GLY A 219 -15.66 -5.80 -10.40
N LEU A 220 -15.80 -7.03 -10.84
CA LEU A 220 -17.06 -7.59 -11.36
C LEU A 220 -18.16 -7.57 -10.31
N ALA A 221 -19.33 -7.08 -10.65
CA ALA A 221 -20.49 -7.11 -9.80
C ALA A 221 -21.02 -8.54 -9.67
N VAL A 222 -21.29 -8.98 -8.46
CA VAL A 222 -21.79 -10.34 -8.17
C VAL A 222 -22.99 -10.32 -7.24
N SER A 223 -23.85 -11.36 -7.33
CA SER A 223 -24.91 -11.61 -6.37
C SER A 223 -24.38 -12.26 -5.07
N SER A 224 -25.25 -12.46 -4.09
CA SER A 224 -24.95 -13.21 -2.86
C SER A 224 -24.50 -14.66 -3.11
N GLU A 225 -24.84 -15.23 -4.27
CA GLU A 225 -24.41 -16.56 -4.72
C GLU A 225 -23.18 -16.50 -5.64
N ALA A 226 -22.46 -15.36 -5.63
CA ALA A 226 -21.27 -15.09 -6.47
C ALA A 226 -21.57 -15.17 -8.00
N ARG A 227 -22.82 -15.05 -8.43
CA ARG A 227 -23.17 -15.02 -9.84
C ARG A 227 -22.79 -13.67 -10.44
N LEU A 228 -22.15 -13.69 -11.61
CA LEU A 228 -21.81 -12.48 -12.36
C LEU A 228 -23.11 -11.74 -12.77
N LEU A 229 -23.15 -10.43 -12.53
CA LEU A 229 -24.31 -9.59 -12.81
C LEU A 229 -24.12 -8.70 -14.04
N ASP A 230 -25.20 -8.52 -14.81
CA ASP A 230 -25.26 -7.51 -15.88
C ASP A 230 -25.55 -6.10 -15.28
N ARG A 231 -25.55 -5.07 -16.13
CA ARG A 231 -25.84 -3.67 -15.73
C ARG A 231 -27.24 -3.45 -15.14
N ARG A 232 -28.16 -4.38 -15.33
CA ARG A 232 -29.53 -4.34 -14.76
C ARG A 232 -29.62 -5.10 -13.45
N GLY A 233 -28.50 -5.68 -12.98
CA GLY A 233 -28.43 -6.50 -11.78
C GLY A 233 -28.96 -7.93 -11.96
N MET A 234 -29.09 -8.38 -13.22
CA MET A 234 -29.57 -9.74 -13.53
C MET A 234 -28.37 -10.70 -13.63
N PRO A 235 -28.48 -11.90 -13.03
CA PRO A 235 -27.43 -12.91 -13.13
C PRO A 235 -27.24 -13.39 -14.57
N ILE A 236 -25.97 -13.42 -15.01
CA ILE A 236 -25.58 -13.98 -16.30
C ILE A 236 -25.50 -15.51 -16.17
N PRO A 237 -26.29 -16.28 -16.95
CA PRO A 237 -26.31 -17.74 -16.82
C PRO A 237 -24.94 -18.36 -17.09
N GLY A 238 -24.50 -19.28 -16.22
CA GLY A 238 -23.27 -20.04 -16.38
C GLY A 238 -22.00 -19.29 -15.96
N PHE A 239 -22.09 -18.06 -15.37
CA PHE A 239 -20.93 -17.29 -14.97
C PHE A 239 -20.97 -16.89 -13.50
N TRP A 240 -19.84 -17.09 -12.81
CA TRP A 240 -19.57 -16.68 -11.44
C TRP A 240 -18.25 -15.93 -11.36
N ALA A 241 -18.09 -15.12 -10.33
CA ALA A 241 -16.79 -14.52 -10.04
C ALA A 241 -16.50 -14.52 -8.53
N ALA A 242 -15.22 -14.64 -8.16
CA ALA A 242 -14.79 -14.71 -6.76
C ALA A 242 -13.39 -14.11 -6.56
N GLY A 243 -13.11 -13.66 -5.34
CA GLY A 243 -11.82 -13.07 -4.96
C GLY A 243 -11.68 -11.62 -5.40
N GLU A 244 -10.44 -11.14 -5.53
CA GLU A 244 -10.12 -9.73 -5.82
C GLU A 244 -10.63 -9.25 -7.21
N THR A 245 -11.01 -10.16 -8.10
CA THR A 245 -11.65 -9.82 -9.38
C THR A 245 -13.08 -9.27 -9.19
N THR A 246 -13.68 -9.43 -8.01
CA THR A 246 -15.03 -8.96 -7.69
C THR A 246 -15.02 -7.59 -7.02
N GLY A 247 -16.06 -6.78 -7.28
CA GLY A 247 -16.28 -5.49 -6.65
C GLY A 247 -17.56 -5.43 -5.83
N GLY A 248 -17.70 -4.37 -5.02
CA GLY A 248 -18.92 -4.12 -4.24
C GLY A 248 -19.08 -4.93 -2.96
N ILE A 249 -18.12 -5.81 -2.63
CA ILE A 249 -18.11 -6.60 -1.38
C ILE A 249 -17.49 -5.78 -0.26
N PHE A 250 -16.43 -5.04 -0.56
CA PHE A 250 -15.73 -4.17 0.37
C PHE A 250 -15.90 -2.71 -0.06
N GLY A 251 -15.96 -1.81 0.92
CA GLY A 251 -15.89 -0.37 0.69
C GLY A 251 -14.45 0.11 0.50
N ARG A 252 -14.18 1.36 0.91
CA ARG A 252 -12.82 1.93 0.89
C ARG A 252 -11.83 1.24 1.82
N CYS A 253 -12.30 0.36 2.69
CA CYS A 253 -11.48 -0.33 3.68
C CYS A 253 -11.79 -1.83 3.70
N LEU A 254 -10.74 -2.64 3.67
CA LEU A 254 -10.83 -4.10 3.83
C LEU A 254 -11.47 -4.56 5.14
N LEU A 255 -11.43 -3.72 6.18
CA LEU A 255 -11.84 -4.10 7.54
C LEU A 255 -13.22 -3.60 7.91
N TYR A 256 -13.83 -2.73 7.11
CA TYR A 256 -15.14 -2.15 7.40
C TYR A 256 -16.02 -2.25 6.15
N THR A 257 -16.99 -3.16 6.22
CA THR A 257 -18.17 -3.05 5.38
C THR A 257 -18.97 -1.85 5.87
N SER A 258 -19.22 -0.90 5.00
CA SER A 258 -20.12 0.23 5.27
C SER A 258 -21.53 -0.27 5.46
#